data_c275c1986e8d16f3881d46e5ced5cf88
#
_entry.id   c275c1986e8d16f3881d46e5ced5cf88
#
_cell.length_a   1.000
_cell.length_b   1.000
_cell.length_c   1.000
_cell.angle_alpha   90.00
_cell.angle_beta   90.00
_cell.angle_gamma   90.00
#
_symmetry.space_group_name_H-M   'P 1'
#
loop_
_entity.id
_entity.type
_entity.pdbx_description
1 polymer ?
#
loop_
_entity_poly.entity_id
_entity_poly.type
_entity_poly.pdbx_seq_one_letter_code
_entity_poly.pdbx_strand_id
1 'polypeptide(L)'
;MYSRRDSKLGPRLKVVALIDPAVDRAQAVLQKKCDSFVVSAYQNTRIFKSLDDFVRHMSERDRPRVVVVGSPPMFRGSMKPGRDVEMQILEHFPGVPMFIEKPIATGTEQEISEAFEVSKAIKEKRVICSVG
;
A
#
# COMPACT_ATOMS: atom_id res chain seq x y z
N MET A 1 13.20 18.60 3.51
CA MET A 1 12.86 17.52 2.59
C MET A 1 14.01 16.50 2.60
N TYR A 2 13.78 15.31 3.10
CA TYR A 2 14.82 14.28 3.14
C TYR A 2 15.20 13.86 1.71
N SER A 3 16.39 14.21 1.30
CA SER A 3 16.95 13.68 0.07
C SER A 3 17.14 12.17 0.24
N ARG A 4 16.73 11.40 -0.78
CA ARG A 4 17.01 9.96 -0.82
C ARG A 4 18.50 9.64 -0.66
N ARG A 5 19.37 10.56 -1.04
CA ARG A 5 20.84 10.43 -0.90
C ARG A 5 21.29 10.48 0.56
N ASP A 6 20.53 11.14 1.44
CA ASP A 6 20.90 11.37 2.82
C ASP A 6 20.36 10.31 3.78
N SER A 7 19.47 9.41 3.30
CA SER A 7 18.91 8.34 4.11
C SER A 7 19.68 7.03 3.90
N LYS A 8 19.89 6.27 4.99
CA LYS A 8 20.53 4.95 4.92
C LYS A 8 19.75 3.96 4.01
N LEU A 9 18.46 4.15 3.83
CA LEU A 9 17.59 3.32 2.99
C LEU A 9 17.44 3.88 1.58
N GLY A 10 17.69 5.18 1.36
CA GLY A 10 17.42 5.87 0.12
C GLY A 10 17.93 5.16 -1.14
N PRO A 11 19.22 4.79 -1.23
CA PRO A 11 19.78 4.13 -2.41
C PRO A 11 19.22 2.72 -2.66
N ARG A 12 18.65 2.08 -1.63
CA ARG A 12 18.13 0.71 -1.68
C ARG A 12 16.62 0.64 -1.83
N LEU A 13 15.92 1.79 -1.70
CA LEU A 13 14.48 1.83 -1.83
C LEU A 13 14.07 1.57 -3.28
N LYS A 14 13.20 0.59 -3.47
CA LYS A 14 12.56 0.27 -4.75
C LYS A 14 11.06 0.19 -4.55
N VAL A 15 10.32 0.92 -5.36
CA VAL A 15 8.86 0.81 -5.43
C VAL A 15 8.55 -0.19 -6.54
N VAL A 16 8.10 -1.37 -6.17
CA VAL A 16 7.86 -2.47 -7.13
C VAL A 16 6.54 -2.31 -7.86
N ALA A 17 5.53 -1.80 -7.17
CA ALA A 17 4.20 -1.63 -7.74
C ALA A 17 3.51 -0.36 -7.24
N LEU A 18 2.69 0.22 -8.10
CA LEU A 18 1.68 1.22 -7.79
C LEU A 18 0.32 0.64 -8.18
N ILE A 19 -0.56 0.51 -7.20
CA ILE A 19 -1.89 -0.11 -7.39
C ILE A 19 -2.95 0.98 -7.28
N ASP A 20 -3.65 1.24 -8.36
CA ASP A 20 -4.72 2.24 -8.42
C ASP A 20 -5.68 1.86 -9.56
N PRO A 21 -7.00 1.73 -9.31
CA PRO A 21 -7.96 1.50 -10.37
C PRO A 21 -7.99 2.61 -11.44
N ALA A 22 -7.59 3.83 -11.08
CA ALA A 22 -7.42 4.94 -12.02
C ALA A 22 -6.02 4.91 -12.66
N VAL A 23 -5.80 3.98 -13.58
CA VAL A 23 -4.49 3.71 -14.22
C VAL A 23 -3.87 4.96 -14.84
N ASP A 24 -4.66 5.80 -15.49
CA ASP A 24 -4.15 7.05 -16.12
C ASP A 24 -3.57 8.01 -15.08
N ARG A 25 -4.25 8.14 -13.92
CA ARG A 25 -3.75 8.93 -12.79
C ARG A 25 -2.46 8.34 -12.23
N ALA A 26 -2.41 7.03 -12.05
CA ALA A 26 -1.23 6.34 -11.58
C ALA A 26 -0.05 6.53 -12.54
N GLN A 27 -0.30 6.44 -13.85
CA GLN A 27 0.71 6.66 -14.88
C GLN A 27 1.27 8.08 -14.83
N ALA A 28 0.41 9.09 -14.69
CA ALA A 28 0.84 10.49 -14.59
C ALA A 28 1.69 10.76 -13.34
N VAL A 29 1.32 10.15 -12.21
CA VAL A 29 2.11 10.24 -10.95
C VAL A 29 3.45 9.53 -11.10
N LEU A 30 3.47 8.33 -11.68
CA LEU A 30 4.70 7.57 -11.90
C LEU A 30 5.67 8.34 -12.81
N GLN A 31 5.16 8.92 -13.90
CA GLN A 31 5.98 9.75 -14.79
C GLN A 31 6.66 10.90 -14.04
N LYS A 32 5.92 11.65 -13.23
CA LYS A 32 6.49 12.72 -12.40
C LYS A 32 7.58 12.22 -11.44
N LYS A 33 7.45 11.00 -10.91
CA LYS A 33 8.47 10.39 -10.06
C LYS A 33 9.71 9.99 -10.86
N CYS A 34 9.53 9.45 -12.06
CA CYS A 34 10.63 9.11 -12.97
C CYS A 34 11.38 10.33 -13.47
N ASP A 35 10.70 11.46 -13.64
CA ASP A 35 11.30 12.74 -14.06
C ASP A 35 11.96 13.52 -12.91
N SER A 36 11.99 12.95 -11.71
CA SER A 36 12.51 13.59 -10.52
C SER A 36 13.79 12.93 -9.99
N PHE A 37 14.40 13.52 -8.96
CA PHE A 37 15.60 12.99 -8.31
C PHE A 37 15.39 11.62 -7.63
N VAL A 38 14.15 11.15 -7.48
CA VAL A 38 13.83 9.82 -6.93
C VAL A 38 13.69 8.74 -8.00
N VAL A 39 14.00 9.03 -9.26
CA VAL A 39 13.85 8.11 -10.40
C VAL A 39 14.38 6.69 -10.11
N SER A 40 15.51 6.56 -9.46
CA SER A 40 16.11 5.26 -9.16
C SER A 40 15.25 4.37 -8.24
N ALA A 41 14.24 4.94 -7.55
CA ALA A 41 13.27 4.16 -6.79
C ALA A 41 12.09 3.68 -7.65
N TYR A 42 11.75 4.44 -8.69
CA TYR A 42 10.51 4.28 -9.44
C TYR A 42 10.68 3.79 -10.88
N GLN A 43 11.87 3.83 -11.44
CA GLN A 43 12.12 3.51 -12.86
C GLN A 43 11.62 2.13 -13.30
N ASN A 44 11.52 1.18 -12.39
CA ASN A 44 11.03 -0.17 -12.66
C ASN A 44 9.66 -0.45 -12.02
N THR A 45 8.97 0.58 -11.55
CA THR A 45 7.64 0.43 -10.95
C THR A 45 6.62 0.04 -12.01
N ARG A 46 5.82 -0.97 -11.72
CA ARG A 46 4.71 -1.39 -12.57
C ARG A 46 3.39 -0.91 -11.99
N ILE A 47 2.41 -0.65 -12.85
CA ILE A 47 1.07 -0.20 -12.46
C ILE A 47 0.10 -1.36 -12.61
N PHE A 48 -0.77 -1.51 -11.60
CA PHE A 48 -1.81 -2.53 -11.57
C PHE A 48 -3.14 -1.92 -11.15
N LYS A 49 -4.25 -2.47 -11.65
CA LYS A 49 -5.60 -1.98 -11.35
C LYS A 49 -6.07 -2.39 -9.95
N SER A 50 -5.58 -3.51 -9.44
CA SER A 50 -5.98 -4.08 -8.16
C SER A 50 -4.85 -4.89 -7.54
N LEU A 51 -5.01 -5.23 -6.27
CA LEU A 51 -4.06 -6.11 -5.57
C LEU A 51 -4.04 -7.52 -6.20
N ASP A 52 -5.20 -8.05 -6.58
CA ASP A 52 -5.29 -9.35 -7.27
C ASP A 52 -4.54 -9.35 -8.60
N ASP A 53 -4.64 -8.25 -9.35
CA ASP A 53 -3.92 -8.09 -10.61
C ASP A 53 -2.41 -8.11 -10.37
N PHE A 54 -1.93 -7.41 -9.36
CA PHE A 54 -0.54 -7.45 -8.95
C PHE A 54 -0.09 -8.86 -8.56
N VAL A 55 -0.84 -9.53 -7.68
CA VAL A 55 -0.50 -10.88 -7.20
C VAL A 55 -0.40 -11.88 -8.33
N ARG A 56 -1.30 -11.81 -9.33
CA ARG A 56 -1.27 -12.69 -10.50
C ARG A 56 -0.07 -12.50 -11.41
N HIS A 57 0.50 -11.30 -11.45
CA HIS A 57 1.55 -10.94 -12.40
C HIS A 57 2.90 -10.65 -11.77
N MET A 58 3.00 -10.63 -10.44
CA MET A 58 4.28 -10.42 -9.76
C MET A 58 5.17 -11.66 -9.85
N SER A 59 6.47 -11.42 -9.87
CA SER A 59 7.47 -12.47 -9.60
C SER A 59 7.85 -12.48 -8.12
N GLU A 60 8.51 -13.54 -7.65
CA GLU A 60 9.04 -13.59 -6.27
C GLU A 60 10.00 -12.43 -5.96
N ARG A 61 10.70 -11.91 -6.96
CA ARG A 61 11.58 -10.74 -6.83
C ARG A 61 10.82 -9.46 -6.52
N ASP A 62 9.56 -9.38 -6.94
CA ASP A 62 8.68 -8.23 -6.76
C ASP A 62 7.85 -8.33 -5.49
N ARG A 63 8.03 -9.39 -4.70
CA ARG A 63 7.32 -9.53 -3.43
C ARG A 63 7.61 -8.35 -2.52
N PRO A 64 6.60 -7.60 -2.07
CA PRO A 64 6.81 -6.42 -1.27
C PRO A 64 7.39 -6.77 0.11
N ARG A 65 8.27 -5.93 0.62
CA ARG A 65 8.78 -5.99 2.00
C ARG A 65 8.05 -5.02 2.94
N VAL A 66 7.30 -4.12 2.37
CA VAL A 66 6.41 -3.20 3.07
C VAL A 66 5.32 -2.76 2.09
N VAL A 67 4.12 -2.56 2.59
CA VAL A 67 3.00 -2.02 1.82
C VAL A 67 2.57 -0.69 2.41
N VAL A 68 2.41 0.32 1.56
CA VAL A 68 1.83 1.61 1.93
C VAL A 68 0.39 1.66 1.43
N VAL A 69 -0.56 1.79 2.34
CA VAL A 69 -1.99 1.86 2.05
C VAL A 69 -2.41 3.33 2.05
N GLY A 70 -2.48 3.91 0.86
CA GLY A 70 -2.88 5.30 0.63
C GLY A 70 -4.29 5.45 0.04
N SER A 71 -5.05 4.35 -0.08
CA SER A 71 -6.42 4.39 -0.58
C SER A 71 -7.34 5.16 0.37
N PRO A 72 -8.37 5.87 -0.16
CA PRO A 72 -9.36 6.55 0.67
C PRO A 72 -10.10 5.59 1.62
N PRO A 73 -10.59 6.07 2.77
CA PRO A 73 -11.26 5.23 3.78
C PRO A 73 -12.46 4.44 3.26
N MET A 74 -13.12 4.93 2.21
CA MET A 74 -14.26 4.25 1.58
C MET A 74 -13.90 2.92 0.91
N PHE A 75 -12.62 2.64 0.68
CA PHE A 75 -12.13 1.41 0.05
C PHE A 75 -11.39 0.49 1.02
N ARG A 76 -11.35 0.83 2.30
CA ARG A 76 -10.57 0.11 3.31
C ARG A 76 -11.22 0.16 4.69
N GLY A 77 -10.60 -0.49 5.66
CA GLY A 77 -11.05 -0.45 7.06
C GLY A 77 -12.25 -1.34 7.35
N SER A 78 -12.52 -2.36 6.53
CA SER A 78 -13.60 -3.33 6.74
C SER A 78 -13.17 -4.73 6.30
N MET A 79 -13.93 -5.73 6.70
CA MET A 79 -13.81 -7.10 6.19
C MET A 79 -14.72 -7.35 4.97
N LYS A 80 -15.52 -6.38 4.58
CA LYS A 80 -16.47 -6.50 3.47
C LYS A 80 -15.75 -6.34 2.13
N PRO A 81 -16.06 -7.18 1.13
CA PRO A 81 -15.50 -7.07 -0.22
C PRO A 81 -15.60 -5.65 -0.77
N GLY A 82 -14.52 -5.17 -1.37
CA GLY A 82 -14.40 -3.80 -1.89
C GLY A 82 -13.99 -2.74 -0.87
N ARG A 83 -13.94 -3.11 0.42
CA ARG A 83 -13.48 -2.24 1.53
C ARG A 83 -12.45 -2.94 2.43
N ASP A 84 -11.84 -3.98 1.94
CA ASP A 84 -11.06 -4.96 2.67
C ASP A 84 -9.58 -5.02 2.25
N VAL A 85 -9.03 -3.91 1.78
CA VAL A 85 -7.66 -3.90 1.24
C VAL A 85 -6.62 -4.39 2.25
N GLU A 86 -6.76 -4.05 3.52
CA GLU A 86 -5.85 -4.52 4.58
C GLU A 86 -5.95 -6.04 4.74
N MET A 87 -7.16 -6.60 4.65
CA MET A 87 -7.38 -8.05 4.76
C MET A 87 -6.78 -8.79 3.56
N GLN A 88 -6.92 -8.24 2.36
CA GLN A 88 -6.28 -8.79 1.16
C GLN A 88 -4.75 -8.78 1.29
N ILE A 89 -4.17 -7.71 1.85
CA ILE A 89 -2.72 -7.63 2.08
C ILE A 89 -2.29 -8.70 3.09
N LEU A 90 -3.02 -8.90 4.17
CA LEU A 90 -2.73 -9.93 5.17
C LEU A 90 -2.79 -11.34 4.59
N GLU A 91 -3.69 -11.57 3.64
CA GLU A 91 -3.86 -12.86 2.97
C GLU A 91 -2.73 -13.13 1.96
N HIS A 92 -2.48 -12.19 1.06
CA HIS A 92 -1.51 -12.38 -0.02
C HIS A 92 -0.05 -12.22 0.42
N PHE A 93 0.18 -11.40 1.45
CA PHE A 93 1.52 -11.09 1.95
C PHE A 93 1.63 -11.29 3.47
N PRO A 94 1.50 -12.53 3.96
CA PRO A 94 1.60 -12.82 5.39
C PRO A 94 2.88 -12.26 6.00
N GLY A 95 2.75 -11.54 7.12
CA GLY A 95 3.89 -10.98 7.86
C GLY A 95 4.51 -9.71 7.28
N VAL A 96 4.05 -9.22 6.12
CA VAL A 96 4.57 -8.00 5.51
C VAL A 96 4.06 -6.77 6.28
N PRO A 97 4.96 -5.88 6.76
CA PRO A 97 4.57 -4.66 7.44
C PRO A 97 3.72 -3.74 6.58
N MET A 98 2.80 -3.02 7.21
CA MET A 98 1.96 -2.02 6.56
C MET A 98 2.17 -0.63 7.16
N PHE A 99 2.13 0.39 6.30
CA PHE A 99 1.92 1.77 6.70
C PHE A 99 0.57 2.23 6.12
N ILE A 100 -0.33 2.68 6.98
CA ILE A 100 -1.68 3.10 6.58
C ILE A 100 -1.81 4.60 6.75
N GLU A 101 -2.14 5.28 5.66
CA GLU A 101 -2.42 6.72 5.68
C GLU A 101 -3.69 7.02 6.47
N LYS A 102 -3.70 8.16 7.15
CA LYS A 102 -4.88 8.71 7.83
C LYS A 102 -5.85 9.35 6.82
N PRO A 103 -7.14 9.49 7.17
CA PRO A 103 -7.83 8.90 8.30
C PRO A 103 -8.04 7.40 8.10
N ILE A 104 -7.96 6.62 9.18
CA ILE A 104 -8.13 5.15 9.10
C ILE A 104 -9.56 4.79 8.74
N ALA A 105 -10.52 5.47 9.36
CA ALA A 105 -11.94 5.30 9.11
C ALA A 105 -12.64 6.66 9.14
N THR A 106 -13.71 6.77 8.39
CA THR A 106 -14.63 7.91 8.37
C THR A 106 -16.04 7.38 8.16
N GLY A 107 -17.05 8.07 8.69
CA GLY A 107 -18.43 7.68 8.47
C GLY A 107 -19.18 7.35 9.76
N THR A 108 -20.05 6.35 9.70
CA THR A 108 -20.93 5.94 10.80
C THR A 108 -20.17 5.22 11.91
N GLU A 109 -20.78 5.11 13.09
CA GLU A 109 -20.25 4.30 14.21
C GLU A 109 -19.98 2.86 13.79
N GLN A 110 -20.81 2.30 12.91
CA GLN A 110 -20.62 0.96 12.38
C GLN A 110 -19.34 0.86 11.54
N GLU A 111 -19.07 1.81 10.66
CA GLU A 111 -17.86 1.83 9.83
C GLU A 111 -16.60 2.02 10.68
N ILE A 112 -16.68 2.82 11.73
CA ILE A 112 -15.60 2.96 12.71
C ILE A 112 -15.38 1.64 13.46
N SER A 113 -16.46 0.96 13.89
CA SER A 113 -16.38 -0.36 14.53
C SER A 113 -15.73 -1.41 13.62
N GLU A 114 -16.06 -1.42 12.33
CA GLU A 114 -15.41 -2.31 11.35
C GLU A 114 -13.89 -2.10 11.29
N ALA A 115 -13.42 -0.87 11.41
CA ALA A 115 -11.98 -0.58 11.43
C ALA A 115 -11.27 -1.14 12.67
N PHE A 116 -11.94 -1.21 13.81
CA PHE A 116 -11.41 -1.88 14.99
C PHE A 116 -11.26 -3.39 14.77
N GLU A 117 -12.20 -4.05 14.08
CA GLU A 117 -12.08 -5.47 13.75
C GLU A 117 -10.90 -5.73 12.81
N VAL A 118 -10.68 -4.88 11.82
CA VAL A 118 -9.48 -4.94 10.95
C VAL A 118 -8.21 -4.77 11.77
N SER A 119 -8.17 -3.80 12.67
CA SER A 119 -7.03 -3.57 13.57
C SER A 119 -6.73 -4.79 14.45
N LYS A 120 -7.78 -5.44 14.96
CA LYS A 120 -7.67 -6.67 15.73
C LYS A 120 -7.07 -7.81 14.89
N ALA A 121 -7.55 -7.99 13.66
CA ALA A 121 -7.01 -9.00 12.75
C ALA A 121 -5.51 -8.78 12.44
N ILE A 122 -5.10 -7.53 12.20
CA ILE A 122 -3.69 -7.18 11.99
C ILE A 122 -2.86 -7.56 13.22
N LYS A 123 -3.35 -7.24 14.43
CA LYS A 123 -2.68 -7.56 15.69
C LYS A 123 -2.57 -9.07 15.94
N GLU A 124 -3.64 -9.82 15.69
CA GLU A 124 -3.67 -11.27 15.84
C GLU A 124 -2.68 -11.97 14.91
N LYS A 125 -2.52 -11.46 13.71
CA LYS A 125 -1.50 -11.94 12.74
C LYS A 125 -0.09 -11.44 13.04
N ARG A 126 0.10 -10.66 14.11
CA ARG A 126 1.39 -10.09 14.53
C ARG A 126 2.11 -9.30 13.44
N VAL A 127 1.37 -8.61 12.60
CA VAL A 127 1.91 -7.76 11.54
C VAL A 127 2.23 -6.39 12.11
N ILE A 128 3.41 -5.87 11.81
CA ILE A 128 3.78 -4.49 12.15
C ILE A 128 2.92 -3.55 11.30
N CYS A 129 2.15 -2.69 11.93
CA CYS A 129 1.35 -1.69 11.27
C CYS A 129 1.56 -0.33 11.92
N SER A 130 1.91 0.66 11.11
CA SER A 130 2.02 2.06 11.52
C SER A 130 0.95 2.88 10.81
N VAL A 131 0.50 3.92 11.48
CA VAL A 131 -0.50 4.87 10.97
C VAL A 131 0.08 6.28 11.04
N GLY A 132 -0.10 7.05 9.96
CA GLY A 132 0.44 8.41 9.90
C GLY A 132 -0.27 9.33 8.93
#